data_051ddbde65161fd5c80c024012ffc9f5
#
_entry.id   051ddbde65161fd5c80c024012ffc9f5
#
_cell.length_a   1.000
_cell.length_b   1.000
_cell.length_c   1.000
_cell.angle_alpha   90.00
_cell.angle_beta   90.00
_cell.angle_gamma   90.00
#
_symmetry.space_group_name_H-M   'P 1'
#
loop_
_entity.id
_entity.type
_entity.pdbx_description
1 polymer ?
#
loop_
_entity_poly.entity_id
_entity_poly.type
_entity_poly.pdbx_seq_one_letter_code
_entity_poly.pdbx_strand_id
1 'polypeptide(L)'
;MKNHYDVIIVGGGMVGTTFALLLAKQTDLQIALVEAHQTEQLAVDDVPSQRVSAINPSSQQILTEINVWQNLYTSRLGPFEKMQVWETVDSVLHFSAAEIGVDYLGHIVENQLIQHQAIALAANHRQVDLICPEKPQHYQTGQITLENGRVLTADLIVAADGAHSLLREQAG
;
A
#
# COMPACT_ATOMS: atom_id res chain seq x y z
N MET A 1 -16.34 6.11 -19.58
CA MET A 1 -15.62 5.78 -18.33
C MET A 1 -16.63 5.17 -17.38
N LYS A 2 -16.24 4.13 -16.66
CA LYS A 2 -17.09 3.46 -15.66
C LYS A 2 -17.22 4.34 -14.42
N ASN A 3 -18.40 4.48 -13.84
CA ASN A 3 -18.64 5.30 -12.65
C ASN A 3 -19.18 4.49 -11.46
N HIS A 4 -19.53 3.22 -11.69
CA HIS A 4 -19.97 2.31 -10.64
C HIS A 4 -19.01 1.12 -10.54
N TYR A 5 -18.62 0.77 -9.33
CA TYR A 5 -17.69 -0.29 -8.98
C TYR A 5 -18.27 -1.12 -7.83
N ASP A 6 -17.78 -2.31 -7.64
CA ASP A 6 -18.12 -3.08 -6.43
C ASP A 6 -17.39 -2.48 -5.21
N VAL A 7 -16.12 -2.09 -5.41
CA VAL A 7 -15.30 -1.48 -4.35
C VAL A 7 -14.56 -0.25 -4.88
N ILE A 8 -14.58 0.83 -4.10
CA ILE A 8 -13.68 1.98 -4.28
C ILE A 8 -12.68 1.99 -3.14
N ILE A 9 -11.39 2.04 -3.46
CA ILE A 9 -10.31 2.20 -2.51
C ILE A 9 -9.70 3.57 -2.72
N VAL A 10 -9.71 4.41 -1.68
CA VAL A 10 -9.12 5.76 -1.71
C VAL A 10 -7.78 5.74 -1.01
N GLY A 11 -6.73 6.05 -1.77
CA GLY A 11 -5.33 6.03 -1.37
C GLY A 11 -4.55 4.87 -1.99
N GLY A 12 -3.69 5.20 -2.96
CA GLY A 12 -2.77 4.28 -3.65
C GLY A 12 -1.42 4.12 -2.94
N GLY A 13 -1.38 4.28 -1.62
CA GLY A 13 -0.23 3.93 -0.80
C GLY A 13 0.00 2.42 -0.75
N MET A 14 1.03 1.98 -0.02
CA MET A 14 1.36 0.55 0.14
C MET A 14 0.14 -0.29 0.56
N VAL A 15 -0.66 0.21 1.52
CA VAL A 15 -1.80 -0.52 2.09
C VAL A 15 -2.94 -0.61 1.10
N GLY A 16 -3.39 0.52 0.54
CA GLY A 16 -4.54 0.55 -0.37
C GLY A 16 -4.29 -0.23 -1.65
N THR A 17 -3.09 -0.10 -2.24
CA THR A 17 -2.74 -0.83 -3.47
C THR A 17 -2.56 -2.32 -3.21
N THR A 18 -1.94 -2.72 -2.07
CA THR A 18 -1.86 -4.13 -1.67
C THR A 18 -3.23 -4.73 -1.49
N PHE A 19 -4.15 -4.02 -0.83
CA PHE A 19 -5.53 -4.47 -0.64
C PHE A 19 -6.26 -4.61 -1.98
N ALA A 20 -6.12 -3.64 -2.89
CA ALA A 20 -6.71 -3.71 -4.24
C ALA A 20 -6.25 -4.95 -5.01
N LEU A 21 -4.95 -5.24 -5.00
CA LEU A 21 -4.37 -6.38 -5.69
C LEU A 21 -4.77 -7.73 -5.08
N LEU A 22 -4.81 -7.82 -3.74
CA LEU A 22 -5.31 -9.02 -3.04
C LEU A 22 -6.78 -9.28 -3.36
N LEU A 23 -7.61 -8.24 -3.30
CA LEU A 23 -9.03 -8.35 -3.58
C LEU A 23 -9.28 -8.78 -5.02
N ALA A 24 -8.57 -8.18 -5.98
CA ALA A 24 -8.65 -8.54 -7.39
C ALA A 24 -8.16 -9.96 -7.68
N LYS A 25 -7.19 -10.47 -6.90
CA LYS A 25 -6.71 -11.85 -7.04
C LYS A 25 -7.68 -12.88 -6.49
N GLN A 26 -8.41 -12.55 -5.41
CA GLN A 26 -9.25 -13.48 -4.69
C GLN A 26 -10.73 -13.43 -5.09
N THR A 27 -11.12 -12.43 -5.89
CA THR A 27 -12.52 -12.20 -6.28
C THR A 27 -12.62 -11.77 -7.74
N ASP A 28 -13.85 -11.68 -8.24
CA ASP A 28 -14.14 -11.10 -9.57
C ASP A 28 -14.64 -9.65 -9.48
N LEU A 29 -14.50 -9.00 -8.32
CA LEU A 29 -14.96 -7.64 -8.07
C LEU A 29 -14.24 -6.62 -8.95
N GLN A 30 -14.98 -5.60 -9.36
CA GLN A 30 -14.46 -4.44 -10.10
C GLN A 30 -14.08 -3.34 -9.13
N ILE A 31 -12.84 -2.94 -9.15
CA ILE A 31 -12.24 -2.07 -8.14
C ILE A 31 -11.82 -0.76 -8.78
N ALA A 32 -12.19 0.38 -8.18
CA ALA A 32 -11.54 1.66 -8.45
C ALA A 32 -10.48 1.92 -7.38
N LEU A 33 -9.25 2.18 -7.79
CA LEU A 33 -8.18 2.66 -6.92
C LEU A 33 -7.91 4.12 -7.22
N VAL A 34 -8.27 5.01 -6.29
CA VAL A 34 -8.11 6.47 -6.42
C VAL A 34 -6.83 6.88 -5.72
N GLU A 35 -5.91 7.51 -6.46
CA GLU A 35 -4.63 7.99 -5.92
C GLU A 35 -4.38 9.44 -6.36
N ALA A 36 -4.00 10.26 -5.38
CA ALA A 36 -3.81 11.69 -5.57
C ALA A 36 -2.55 12.06 -6.35
N HIS A 37 -1.51 11.25 -6.22
CA HIS A 37 -0.19 11.56 -6.74
C HIS A 37 0.32 10.48 -7.68
N GLN A 38 0.91 10.90 -8.79
CA GLN A 38 1.65 9.96 -9.63
C GLN A 38 2.89 9.48 -8.87
N THR A 39 3.15 8.17 -8.92
CA THR A 39 4.40 7.63 -8.41
C THR A 39 5.54 7.98 -9.36
N GLU A 40 6.64 8.47 -8.80
CA GLU A 40 7.87 8.70 -9.55
C GLU A 40 8.47 7.37 -10.00
N GLN A 41 9.10 7.38 -11.18
CA GLN A 41 9.89 6.23 -11.61
C GLN A 41 11.14 6.14 -10.73
N LEU A 42 11.40 4.96 -10.20
CA LEU A 42 12.55 4.69 -9.36
C LEU A 42 13.57 3.83 -10.12
N ALA A 43 14.77 4.34 -10.28
CA ALA A 43 15.89 3.57 -10.80
C ALA A 43 16.62 2.83 -9.68
N VAL A 44 17.31 1.74 -10.04
CA VAL A 44 18.10 0.95 -9.08
C VAL A 44 19.17 1.79 -8.38
N ASP A 45 19.77 2.73 -9.11
CA ASP A 45 20.88 3.58 -8.67
C ASP A 45 20.43 4.90 -8.04
N ASP A 46 19.12 5.15 -7.91
CA ASP A 46 18.62 6.35 -7.23
C ASP A 46 19.03 6.36 -5.76
N VAL A 47 19.20 7.55 -5.20
CA VAL A 47 19.47 7.72 -3.77
C VAL A 47 18.31 7.12 -2.97
N PRO A 48 18.58 6.20 -2.01
CA PRO A 48 17.53 5.57 -1.22
C PRO A 48 16.69 6.58 -0.44
N SER A 49 15.38 6.35 -0.43
CA SER A 49 14.45 7.16 0.36
C SER A 49 14.68 6.97 1.85
N GLN A 50 14.54 8.05 2.62
CA GLN A 50 14.58 7.99 4.08
C GLN A 50 13.32 7.36 4.69
N ARG A 51 12.20 7.31 3.95
CA ARG A 51 10.96 6.67 4.41
C ARG A 51 11.02 5.19 4.11
N VAL A 52 11.32 4.41 5.13
CA VAL A 52 11.43 2.96 5.08
C VAL A 52 10.42 2.31 6.02
N SER A 53 10.11 1.06 5.76
CA SER A 53 9.32 0.19 6.64
C SER A 53 10.05 -1.12 6.93
N ALA A 54 9.92 -1.61 8.14
CA ALA A 54 10.33 -2.95 8.51
C ALA A 54 9.24 -3.94 8.09
N ILE A 55 9.50 -4.67 7.03
CA ILE A 55 8.58 -5.67 6.47
C ILE A 55 8.88 -7.02 7.12
N ASN A 56 7.96 -7.50 7.95
CA ASN A 56 8.07 -8.80 8.58
C ASN A 56 7.73 -9.94 7.60
N PRO A 57 8.02 -11.23 7.93
CA PRO A 57 7.77 -12.36 7.04
C PRO A 57 6.31 -12.48 6.58
N SER A 58 5.32 -12.19 7.45
CA SER A 58 3.91 -12.24 7.07
C SER A 58 3.55 -11.18 6.02
N SER A 59 4.02 -9.95 6.19
CA SER A 59 3.84 -8.89 5.20
C SER A 59 4.58 -9.19 3.90
N GLN A 60 5.79 -9.76 3.98
CA GLN A 60 6.54 -10.24 2.82
C GLN A 60 5.75 -11.30 2.04
N GLN A 61 5.13 -12.25 2.75
CA GLN A 61 4.30 -13.28 2.13
C GLN A 61 3.12 -12.68 1.35
N ILE A 62 2.43 -11.69 1.94
CA ILE A 62 1.34 -10.95 1.28
C ILE A 62 1.85 -10.27 0.00
N LEU A 63 2.97 -9.53 0.10
CA LEU A 63 3.57 -8.86 -1.07
C LEU A 63 4.05 -9.85 -2.14
N THR A 64 4.49 -11.03 -1.72
CA THR A 64 4.87 -12.14 -2.61
C THR A 64 3.64 -12.70 -3.33
N GLU A 65 2.54 -12.89 -2.61
CA GLU A 65 1.29 -13.40 -3.17
C GLU A 65 0.76 -12.53 -4.32
N ILE A 66 0.89 -11.22 -4.21
CA ILE A 66 0.47 -10.26 -5.25
C ILE A 66 1.58 -9.89 -6.25
N ASN A 67 2.68 -10.62 -6.27
CA ASN A 67 3.84 -10.42 -7.13
C ASN A 67 4.58 -9.07 -6.97
N VAL A 68 4.36 -8.34 -5.89
CA VAL A 68 5.09 -7.10 -5.59
C VAL A 68 6.51 -7.41 -5.15
N TRP A 69 6.68 -8.37 -4.21
CA TRP A 69 7.98 -8.68 -3.61
C TRP A 69 9.03 -9.09 -4.64
N GLN A 70 8.67 -9.92 -5.62
CA GLN A 70 9.56 -10.42 -6.67
C GLN A 70 10.05 -9.32 -7.60
N ASN A 71 9.32 -8.22 -7.69
CA ASN A 71 9.66 -7.08 -8.53
C ASN A 71 10.47 -6.00 -7.78
N LEU A 72 10.73 -6.18 -6.48
CA LEU A 72 11.60 -5.27 -5.74
C LEU A 72 13.06 -5.53 -6.09
N TYR A 73 13.84 -4.45 -6.18
CA TYR A 73 15.29 -4.56 -6.41
C TYR A 73 15.98 -5.21 -5.21
N THR A 74 16.56 -6.38 -5.40
CA THR A 74 17.22 -7.15 -4.33
C THR A 74 18.32 -6.36 -3.63
N SER A 75 19.04 -5.50 -4.38
CA SER A 75 20.09 -4.63 -3.84
C SER A 75 19.56 -3.53 -2.89
N ARG A 76 18.25 -3.32 -2.87
CA ARG A 76 17.58 -2.32 -2.03
C ARG A 76 16.77 -2.94 -0.89
N LEU A 77 16.93 -4.24 -0.65
CA LEU A 77 16.33 -4.96 0.48
C LEU A 77 17.37 -5.11 1.59
N GLY A 78 17.11 -4.55 2.77
CA GLY A 78 17.99 -4.63 3.93
C GLY A 78 17.48 -5.67 4.94
N PRO A 79 17.92 -6.94 4.91
CA PRO A 79 17.54 -7.90 5.95
C PRO A 79 18.07 -7.47 7.31
N PHE A 80 17.29 -7.67 8.37
CA PHE A 80 17.73 -7.43 9.74
C PHE A 80 17.49 -8.65 10.61
N GLU A 81 18.49 -8.99 11.43
CA GLU A 81 18.51 -10.18 12.29
C GLU A 81 18.17 -9.86 13.74
N LYS A 82 18.29 -8.60 14.14
CA LYS A 82 18.07 -8.15 15.51
C LYS A 82 17.25 -6.88 15.54
N MET A 83 16.38 -6.78 16.53
CA MET A 83 15.61 -5.57 16.81
C MET A 83 15.63 -5.31 18.31
N GLN A 84 15.83 -4.06 18.69
CA GLN A 84 15.77 -3.61 20.07
C GLN A 84 14.76 -2.49 20.16
N VAL A 85 13.86 -2.60 21.12
CA VAL A 85 12.84 -1.58 21.41
C VAL A 85 12.98 -1.19 22.88
N TRP A 86 13.02 0.11 23.17
CA TRP A 86 13.11 0.62 24.55
C TRP A 86 12.19 1.83 24.72
N GLU A 87 11.64 1.95 25.90
CA GLU A 87 10.89 3.11 26.35
C GLU A 87 11.70 3.92 27.37
N THR A 88 12.34 3.21 28.32
CA THR A 88 13.23 3.76 29.33
C THR A 88 14.51 2.94 29.37
N VAL A 89 15.54 3.44 30.08
CA VAL A 89 16.83 2.74 30.24
C VAL A 89 16.66 1.32 30.81
N ASP A 90 15.65 1.12 31.66
CA ASP A 90 15.40 -0.16 32.36
C ASP A 90 14.33 -1.02 31.65
N SER A 91 13.74 -0.53 30.57
CA SER A 91 12.65 -1.22 29.84
C SER A 91 13.05 -1.46 28.39
N VAL A 92 13.80 -2.55 28.16
CA VAL A 92 14.34 -2.91 26.84
C VAL A 92 13.84 -4.28 26.44
N LEU A 93 13.31 -4.38 25.22
CA LEU A 93 12.96 -5.63 24.57
C LEU A 93 13.96 -5.95 23.46
N HIS A 94 14.43 -7.17 23.43
CA HIS A 94 15.32 -7.68 22.40
C HIS A 94 14.61 -8.76 21.59
N PHE A 95 14.80 -8.73 20.29
CA PHE A 95 14.35 -9.77 19.37
C PHE A 95 15.56 -10.21 18.53
N SER A 96 15.73 -11.50 18.38
CA SER A 96 16.82 -12.09 17.60
C SER A 96 16.31 -13.21 16.72
N ALA A 97 16.67 -13.18 15.45
CA ALA A 97 16.35 -14.23 14.48
C ALA A 97 16.90 -15.59 14.92
N ALA A 98 18.10 -15.59 15.50
CA ALA A 98 18.77 -16.81 16.00
C ALA A 98 18.00 -17.49 17.15
N GLU A 99 17.29 -16.70 18.00
CA GLU A 99 16.50 -17.26 19.11
C GLU A 99 15.27 -18.03 18.65
N ILE A 100 14.74 -17.69 17.47
CA ILE A 100 13.57 -18.33 16.87
C ILE A 100 13.92 -19.24 15.67
N GLY A 101 15.24 -19.41 15.38
CA GLY A 101 15.73 -20.34 14.36
C GLY A 101 15.44 -19.91 12.92
N VAL A 102 15.41 -18.61 12.63
CA VAL A 102 15.23 -18.06 11.28
C VAL A 102 16.46 -17.24 10.86
N ASP A 103 16.62 -17.01 9.55
CA ASP A 103 17.76 -16.27 9.01
C ASP A 103 17.66 -14.76 9.29
N TYR A 104 16.43 -14.21 9.32
CA TYR A 104 16.17 -12.77 9.55
C TYR A 104 14.79 -12.56 10.19
N LEU A 105 14.62 -11.43 10.88
CA LEU A 105 13.35 -10.99 11.44
C LEU A 105 12.45 -10.28 10.39
N GLY A 106 13.05 -9.75 9.35
CA GLY A 106 12.38 -9.02 8.27
C GLY A 106 13.37 -8.25 7.41
N HIS A 107 12.83 -7.36 6.59
CA HIS A 107 13.60 -6.50 5.70
C HIS A 107 13.22 -5.04 5.89
N ILE A 108 14.21 -4.16 5.90
CA ILE A 108 13.99 -2.72 5.76
C ILE A 108 13.84 -2.42 4.27
N VAL A 109 12.71 -1.87 3.90
CA VAL A 109 12.36 -1.59 2.50
C VAL A 109 11.81 -0.17 2.38
N GLU A 110 12.18 0.52 1.31
CA GLU A 110 11.67 1.85 1.02
C GLU A 110 10.17 1.80 0.68
N ASN A 111 9.38 2.65 1.33
CA ASN A 111 7.93 2.71 1.14
C ASN A 111 7.56 3.00 -0.31
N GLN A 112 8.27 3.95 -0.93
CA GLN A 112 8.04 4.32 -2.32
C GLN A 112 8.37 3.19 -3.32
N LEU A 113 9.34 2.32 -3.01
CA LEU A 113 9.67 1.18 -3.85
C LEU A 113 8.53 0.16 -3.88
N ILE A 114 7.97 -0.16 -2.70
CA ILE A 114 6.79 -1.04 -2.60
C ILE A 114 5.59 -0.41 -3.31
N GLN A 115 5.32 0.88 -3.05
CA GLN A 115 4.20 1.60 -3.67
C GLN A 115 4.31 1.64 -5.19
N HIS A 116 5.48 1.99 -5.72
CA HIS A 116 5.72 2.06 -7.16
C HIS A 116 5.44 0.72 -7.85
N GLN A 117 5.99 -0.38 -7.32
CA GLN A 117 5.78 -1.71 -7.88
C GLN A 117 4.32 -2.16 -7.77
N ALA A 118 3.67 -1.90 -6.64
CA ALA A 118 2.27 -2.24 -6.44
C ALA A 118 1.35 -1.46 -7.39
N ILE A 119 1.55 -0.15 -7.57
CA ILE A 119 0.78 0.68 -8.51
C ILE A 119 0.99 0.23 -9.95
N ALA A 120 2.22 -0.10 -10.35
CA ALA A 120 2.50 -0.61 -11.69
C ALA A 120 1.75 -1.91 -11.98
N LEU A 121 1.65 -2.81 -11.01
CA LEU A 121 0.86 -4.04 -11.12
C LEU A 121 -0.65 -3.75 -11.15
N ALA A 122 -1.13 -2.85 -10.30
CA ALA A 122 -2.55 -2.47 -10.23
C ALA A 122 -3.01 -1.82 -11.54
N ALA A 123 -2.20 -0.93 -12.13
CA ALA A 123 -2.50 -0.25 -13.40
C ALA A 123 -2.66 -1.21 -14.59
N ASN A 124 -2.05 -2.40 -14.51
CA ASN A 124 -2.14 -3.43 -15.56
C ASN A 124 -3.12 -4.57 -15.20
N HIS A 125 -3.83 -4.46 -14.06
CA HIS A 125 -4.75 -5.51 -13.65
C HIS A 125 -6.16 -5.28 -14.20
N ARG A 126 -6.75 -6.27 -14.87
CA ARG A 126 -8.05 -6.16 -15.57
C ARG A 126 -9.24 -5.72 -14.68
N GLN A 127 -9.17 -5.98 -13.38
CA GLN A 127 -10.23 -5.69 -12.42
C GLN A 127 -9.99 -4.39 -11.65
N VAL A 128 -8.85 -3.73 -11.84
CA VAL A 128 -8.49 -2.50 -11.13
C VAL A 128 -8.44 -1.34 -12.11
N ASP A 129 -9.34 -0.38 -11.95
CA ASP A 129 -9.27 0.91 -12.62
C ASP A 129 -8.46 1.87 -11.74
N LEU A 130 -7.20 2.12 -12.09
CA LEU A 130 -6.38 3.13 -11.43
C LEU A 130 -6.80 4.52 -11.89
N ILE A 131 -7.33 5.30 -10.96
CA ILE A 131 -7.75 6.69 -11.16
C ILE A 131 -6.71 7.60 -10.50
N CYS A 132 -5.70 7.97 -11.26
CA CYS A 132 -4.53 8.73 -10.81
C CYS A 132 -4.07 9.68 -11.95
N PRO A 133 -3.72 10.94 -11.68
CA PRO A 133 -3.79 11.62 -10.37
C PRO A 133 -5.20 12.20 -10.14
N GLU A 134 -5.86 11.78 -9.09
CA GLU A 134 -7.18 12.30 -8.70
C GLU A 134 -7.39 12.23 -7.18
N LYS A 135 -8.07 13.23 -6.63
CA LYS A 135 -8.35 13.34 -5.19
C LYS A 135 -9.84 13.29 -4.92
N PRO A 136 -10.26 12.64 -3.82
CA PRO A 136 -11.61 12.80 -3.31
C PRO A 136 -11.80 14.23 -2.78
N GLN A 137 -12.92 14.86 -3.14
CA GLN A 137 -13.35 16.16 -2.63
C GLN A 137 -14.46 16.00 -1.60
N HIS A 138 -15.37 15.06 -1.85
CA HIS A 138 -16.51 14.83 -0.99
C HIS A 138 -16.86 13.35 -0.92
N TYR A 139 -17.22 12.90 0.27
CA TYR A 139 -17.72 11.56 0.56
C TYR A 139 -19.15 11.61 1.09
N GLN A 140 -19.97 10.71 0.62
CA GLN A 140 -21.23 10.31 1.24
C GLN A 140 -21.42 8.80 1.09
N THR A 141 -22.29 8.20 1.88
CA THR A 141 -22.49 6.74 1.87
C THR A 141 -22.71 6.21 0.44
N GLY A 142 -21.83 5.29 0.03
CA GLY A 142 -21.87 4.66 -1.29
C GLY A 142 -21.36 5.53 -2.46
N GLN A 143 -20.85 6.74 -2.19
CA GLN A 143 -20.43 7.67 -3.25
C GLN A 143 -19.24 8.53 -2.84
N ILE A 144 -18.32 8.79 -3.79
CA ILE A 144 -17.33 9.86 -3.70
C ILE A 144 -17.42 10.79 -4.89
N THR A 145 -17.16 12.09 -4.66
CA THR A 145 -16.94 13.08 -5.70
C THR A 145 -15.47 13.43 -5.75
N LEU A 146 -14.88 13.37 -6.93
CA LEU A 146 -13.47 13.74 -7.17
C LEU A 146 -13.32 15.24 -7.43
N GLU A 147 -12.11 15.78 -7.29
CA GLU A 147 -11.83 17.22 -7.54
C GLU A 147 -12.19 17.67 -8.98
N ASN A 148 -12.10 16.78 -9.96
CA ASN A 148 -12.51 17.06 -11.35
C ASN A 148 -14.05 17.05 -11.55
N GLY A 149 -14.83 16.86 -10.49
CA GLY A 149 -16.30 16.79 -10.51
C GLY A 149 -16.86 15.43 -10.90
N ARG A 150 -16.02 14.41 -11.18
CA ARG A 150 -16.49 13.06 -11.45
C ARG A 150 -17.05 12.41 -10.19
N VAL A 151 -18.20 11.79 -10.32
CA VAL A 151 -18.85 11.05 -9.23
C VAL A 151 -18.64 9.55 -9.45
N LEU A 152 -18.15 8.87 -8.43
CA LEU A 152 -17.99 7.42 -8.40
C LEU A 152 -18.90 6.84 -7.33
N THR A 153 -19.53 5.70 -7.62
CA THR A 153 -20.38 4.96 -6.68
C THR A 153 -19.88 3.55 -6.48
N ALA A 154 -20.07 3.01 -5.28
CA ALA A 154 -19.72 1.61 -4.99
C ALA A 154 -20.57 1.05 -3.84
N ASP A 155 -20.63 -0.29 -3.77
CA ASP A 155 -21.23 -0.99 -2.63
C ASP A 155 -20.36 -0.86 -1.37
N LEU A 156 -19.04 -0.80 -1.55
CA LEU A 156 -18.06 -0.58 -0.47
C LEU A 156 -17.06 0.52 -0.85
N ILE A 157 -16.84 1.45 0.08
CA ILE A 157 -15.78 2.46 -0.03
C ILE A 157 -14.80 2.27 1.12
N VAL A 158 -13.52 2.11 0.79
CA VAL A 158 -12.43 1.86 1.72
C VAL A 158 -11.52 3.08 1.79
N ALA A 159 -11.36 3.65 2.99
CA ALA A 159 -10.42 4.73 3.25
C ALA A 159 -9.02 4.17 3.56
N ALA A 160 -8.08 4.36 2.64
CA ALA A 160 -6.66 4.04 2.78
C ALA A 160 -5.77 5.28 2.52
N ASP A 161 -6.34 6.48 2.67
CA ASP A 161 -5.78 7.79 2.35
C ASP A 161 -4.90 8.39 3.46
N GLY A 162 -4.52 7.56 4.45
CA GLY A 162 -3.48 7.86 5.42
C GLY A 162 -3.92 8.71 6.62
N ALA A 163 -2.94 9.37 7.25
CA ALA A 163 -3.14 10.06 8.53
C ALA A 163 -4.12 11.24 8.45
N HIS A 164 -4.20 11.90 7.29
CA HIS A 164 -5.09 13.03 7.02
C HIS A 164 -6.30 12.63 6.16
N SER A 165 -6.86 11.46 6.45
CA SER A 165 -7.98 10.89 5.71
C SER A 165 -9.19 11.81 5.69
N LEU A 166 -9.54 12.29 4.50
CA LEU A 166 -10.77 13.04 4.24
C LEU A 166 -12.00 12.16 4.48
N LEU A 167 -11.93 10.91 4.05
CA LEU A 167 -13.07 9.99 4.17
C LEU A 167 -13.39 9.71 5.63
N ARG A 168 -12.38 9.50 6.48
CA ARG A 168 -12.57 9.30 7.92
C ARG A 168 -13.24 10.52 8.56
N GLU A 169 -12.79 11.73 8.22
CA GLU A 169 -13.37 12.96 8.77
C GLU A 169 -14.84 13.15 8.36
N GLN A 170 -15.20 12.78 7.13
CA GLN A 170 -16.57 12.95 6.61
C GLN A 170 -17.50 11.78 6.97
N ALA A 171 -16.96 10.62 7.32
CA ALA A 171 -17.73 9.45 7.73
C ALA A 171 -18.14 9.48 9.22
N GLY A 172 -17.47 10.26 10.07
CA GLY A 172 -17.75 10.44 11.52
C GLY A 172 -16.81 9.61 12.38
#